data_8418ffc483c1b77c8638e7e2e62cdfe1
#
_entry.id   8418ffc483c1b77c8638e7e2e62cdfe1
#
_cell.length_a   1.000
_cell.length_b   1.000
_cell.length_c   1.000
_cell.angle_alpha   90.00
_cell.angle_beta   90.00
_cell.angle_gamma   90.00
#
_symmetry.space_group_name_H-M   'P 1'
#
loop_
_entity.id
_entity.type
_entity.pdbx_description
1 polymer ?
#
loop_
_entity_poly.entity_id
_entity_poly.type
_entity_poly.pdbx_seq_one_letter_code
_entity_poly.pdbx_strand_id
1 'polypeptide(L)'
;RQMCIETVSIETLSTLLAPLMIPTLLSFLAGQYVSVPAQSLFLSTLRIVVVPIILGVLVHSIFGKKIDAIIKIMPLISQAAILLIVGAVVSANHANIFTAATALVIPVVMLHNLCGYALGFGFSKILGLEEPQQKAITFEVGMQDSSLGATLAMKYFVPQAAIPSTIFSIWHNISGSISHHGGRTIQKIINKKNEKLTLGWLLFFNKESFSRLSLGDDGR
;
A
#
# COMPACT_ATOMS: atom_id res chain seq x y z
N ARG A 1 1.32 15.95 -4.63
CA ARG A 1 -0.01 16.05 -5.28
C ARG A 1 -0.13 15.04 -6.44
N GLN A 2 0.89 14.90 -7.27
CA GLN A 2 0.93 13.96 -8.41
C GLN A 2 0.89 12.51 -7.91
N MET A 3 1.74 12.14 -6.95
CA MET A 3 1.76 10.81 -6.32
C MET A 3 0.39 10.41 -5.71
N CYS A 4 -0.38 11.36 -5.17
CA CYS A 4 -1.72 11.10 -4.66
C CYS A 4 -2.71 10.71 -5.77
N ILE A 5 -2.66 11.38 -6.93
CA ILE A 5 -3.57 11.10 -8.06
C ILE A 5 -3.26 9.74 -8.67
N GLU A 6 -1.99 9.41 -8.83
CA GLU A 6 -1.55 8.13 -9.39
C GLU A 6 -1.91 6.96 -8.47
N THR A 7 -1.68 7.09 -7.16
CA THR A 7 -2.08 6.06 -6.17
C THR A 7 -3.58 5.83 -6.21
N VAL A 8 -4.40 6.89 -6.18
CA VAL A 8 -5.87 6.77 -6.22
C VAL A 8 -6.34 6.11 -7.53
N SER A 9 -5.69 6.39 -8.67
CA SER A 9 -6.06 5.78 -9.93
C SER A 9 -5.76 4.28 -9.97
N ILE A 10 -4.59 3.86 -9.47
CA ILE A 10 -4.18 2.46 -9.39
C ILE A 10 -5.09 1.71 -8.40
N GLU A 11 -5.32 2.27 -7.22
CA GLU A 11 -6.19 1.71 -6.18
C GLU A 11 -7.63 1.54 -6.69
N THR A 12 -8.16 2.53 -7.42
CA THR A 12 -9.50 2.42 -8.00
C THR A 12 -9.59 1.31 -9.01
N LEU A 13 -8.59 1.16 -9.88
CA LEU A 13 -8.57 0.11 -10.90
C LEU A 13 -8.43 -1.28 -10.24
N SER A 14 -7.52 -1.46 -9.30
CA SER A 14 -7.33 -2.73 -8.59
C SER A 14 -8.58 -3.13 -7.81
N THR A 15 -9.23 -2.17 -7.16
CA THR A 15 -10.47 -2.38 -6.41
C THR A 15 -11.63 -2.79 -7.31
N LEU A 16 -11.77 -2.18 -8.49
CA LEU A 16 -12.81 -2.58 -9.47
C LEU A 16 -12.56 -3.96 -10.08
N LEU A 17 -11.32 -4.40 -10.20
CA LEU A 17 -10.96 -5.73 -10.68
C LEU A 17 -11.07 -6.82 -9.59
N ALA A 18 -11.04 -6.46 -8.31
CA ALA A 18 -11.06 -7.40 -7.20
C ALA A 18 -12.22 -8.41 -7.24
N PRO A 19 -13.49 -8.05 -7.57
CA PRO A 19 -14.59 -9.02 -7.65
C PRO A 19 -14.36 -10.15 -8.65
N LEU A 20 -13.64 -9.88 -9.73
CA LEU A 20 -13.31 -10.88 -10.75
C LEU A 20 -12.06 -11.68 -10.35
N MET A 21 -11.03 -11.00 -9.89
CA MET A 21 -9.73 -11.60 -9.62
C MET A 21 -9.74 -12.49 -8.38
N ILE A 22 -10.41 -12.08 -7.30
CA ILE A 22 -10.43 -12.82 -6.03
C ILE A 22 -11.01 -14.23 -6.22
N PRO A 23 -12.25 -14.43 -6.71
CA PRO A 23 -12.80 -15.79 -6.85
C PRO A 23 -12.05 -16.61 -7.89
N THR A 24 -11.56 -15.99 -8.96
CA THR A 24 -10.81 -16.69 -10.01
C THR A 24 -9.48 -17.23 -9.49
N LEU A 25 -8.68 -16.36 -8.87
CA LEU A 25 -7.39 -16.75 -8.30
C LEU A 25 -7.57 -17.74 -7.15
N LEU A 26 -8.56 -17.53 -6.28
CA LEU A 26 -8.81 -18.43 -5.15
C LEU A 26 -9.25 -19.81 -5.63
N SER A 27 -10.11 -19.88 -6.65
CA SER A 27 -10.52 -21.16 -7.26
C SER A 27 -9.34 -21.88 -7.92
N PHE A 28 -8.46 -21.15 -8.58
CA PHE A 28 -7.29 -21.72 -9.24
C PHE A 28 -6.22 -22.20 -8.24
N LEU A 29 -5.91 -21.39 -7.23
CA LEU A 29 -4.82 -21.66 -6.29
C LEU A 29 -5.25 -22.57 -5.13
N ALA A 30 -6.45 -22.41 -4.60
CA ALA A 30 -6.92 -23.09 -3.41
C ALA A 30 -8.04 -24.11 -3.69
N GLY A 31 -8.63 -24.13 -4.88
CA GLY A 31 -9.77 -24.98 -5.22
C GLY A 31 -9.53 -26.48 -5.09
N GLN A 32 -8.26 -26.92 -5.12
CA GLN A 32 -7.90 -28.31 -4.88
C GLN A 32 -7.95 -28.71 -3.39
N TYR A 33 -7.81 -27.73 -2.50
CA TYR A 33 -7.71 -27.98 -1.05
C TYR A 33 -8.98 -27.60 -0.30
N VAL A 34 -9.74 -26.64 -0.83
CA VAL A 34 -10.94 -26.08 -0.19
C VAL A 34 -12.01 -25.86 -1.26
N SER A 35 -13.26 -26.21 -0.93
CA SER A 35 -14.37 -25.89 -1.83
C SER A 35 -14.57 -24.37 -1.88
N VAL A 36 -14.36 -23.76 -3.05
CA VAL A 36 -14.47 -22.32 -3.26
C VAL A 36 -15.81 -22.00 -3.90
N PRO A 37 -16.74 -21.31 -3.19
CA PRO A 37 -18.01 -20.89 -3.77
C PRO A 37 -17.82 -19.65 -4.66
N ALA A 38 -17.18 -19.82 -5.83
CA ALA A 38 -16.73 -18.73 -6.70
C ALA A 38 -17.82 -17.72 -7.05
N GLN A 39 -19.04 -18.20 -7.37
CA GLN A 39 -20.16 -17.32 -7.70
C GLN A 39 -20.61 -16.47 -6.51
N SER A 40 -20.70 -17.07 -5.32
CA SER A 40 -21.08 -16.36 -4.10
C SER A 40 -20.01 -15.37 -3.65
N LEU A 41 -18.73 -15.74 -3.81
CA LEU A 41 -17.59 -14.85 -3.58
C LEU A 41 -17.62 -13.65 -4.55
N PHE A 42 -17.81 -13.90 -5.83
CA PHE A 42 -17.95 -12.84 -6.84
C PHE A 42 -19.05 -11.84 -6.47
N LEU A 43 -20.27 -12.33 -6.22
CA LEU A 43 -21.40 -11.47 -5.87
C LEU A 43 -21.18 -10.73 -4.54
N SER A 44 -20.56 -11.35 -3.55
CA SER A 44 -20.27 -10.68 -2.28
C SER A 44 -19.20 -9.61 -2.44
N THR A 45 -18.12 -9.92 -3.12
CA THR A 45 -17.06 -8.94 -3.37
C THR A 45 -17.60 -7.76 -4.19
N LEU A 46 -18.39 -8.05 -5.23
CA LEU A 46 -19.06 -7.02 -6.02
C LEU A 46 -19.94 -6.09 -5.16
N ARG A 47 -20.75 -6.68 -4.25
CA ARG A 47 -21.61 -5.89 -3.37
C ARG A 47 -20.80 -5.09 -2.35
N ILE A 48 -19.77 -5.69 -1.75
CA ILE A 48 -18.94 -5.02 -0.72
C ILE A 48 -18.13 -3.87 -1.33
N VAL A 49 -17.68 -4.00 -2.57
CA VAL A 49 -16.82 -3.04 -3.25
C VAL A 49 -17.64 -2.01 -4.04
N VAL A 50 -18.48 -2.46 -4.97
CA VAL A 50 -19.11 -1.58 -5.97
C VAL A 50 -20.25 -0.76 -5.36
N VAL A 51 -21.04 -1.36 -4.46
CA VAL A 51 -22.18 -0.64 -3.85
C VAL A 51 -21.72 0.58 -3.04
N PRO A 52 -20.72 0.51 -2.14
CA PRO A 52 -20.24 1.70 -1.43
C PRO A 52 -19.63 2.75 -2.38
N ILE A 53 -18.94 2.35 -3.44
CA ILE A 53 -18.37 3.29 -4.42
C ILE A 53 -19.50 4.06 -5.12
N ILE A 54 -20.51 3.35 -5.64
CA ILE A 54 -21.65 3.99 -6.29
C ILE A 54 -22.37 4.93 -5.32
N LEU A 55 -22.64 4.46 -4.10
CA LEU A 55 -23.27 5.29 -3.08
C LEU A 55 -22.43 6.54 -2.74
N GLY A 56 -21.11 6.36 -2.61
CA GLY A 56 -20.19 7.48 -2.35
C GLY A 56 -20.23 8.54 -3.46
N VAL A 57 -20.18 8.08 -4.72
CA VAL A 57 -20.27 8.98 -5.89
C VAL A 57 -21.63 9.70 -5.96
N LEU A 58 -22.73 8.98 -5.74
CA LEU A 58 -24.07 9.56 -5.73
C LEU A 58 -24.23 10.60 -4.62
N VAL A 59 -23.82 10.27 -3.40
CA VAL A 59 -23.88 11.19 -2.25
C VAL A 59 -23.02 12.42 -2.52
N HIS A 60 -21.81 12.25 -3.06
CA HIS A 60 -20.96 13.38 -3.42
C HIS A 60 -21.58 14.24 -4.54
N SER A 61 -22.20 13.61 -5.54
CA SER A 61 -22.87 14.31 -6.66
C SER A 61 -24.07 15.14 -6.18
N ILE A 62 -24.86 14.62 -5.22
CA ILE A 62 -26.08 15.29 -4.72
C ILE A 62 -25.73 16.41 -3.73
N PHE A 63 -24.84 16.16 -2.80
CA PHE A 63 -24.56 17.07 -1.70
C PHE A 63 -23.35 17.99 -1.93
N GLY A 64 -22.47 17.66 -2.87
CA GLY A 64 -21.30 18.47 -3.25
C GLY A 64 -20.44 18.86 -2.05
N LYS A 65 -20.05 20.12 -1.97
CA LYS A 65 -19.18 20.65 -0.90
C LYS A 65 -19.75 20.55 0.53
N LYS A 66 -21.05 20.29 0.69
CA LYS A 66 -21.66 20.13 2.02
C LYS A 66 -21.14 18.91 2.78
N ILE A 67 -20.54 17.95 2.07
CA ILE A 67 -20.01 16.71 2.67
C ILE A 67 -18.54 16.84 3.06
N ASP A 68 -17.84 17.91 2.73
CA ASP A 68 -16.41 18.06 3.02
C ASP A 68 -16.06 17.86 4.50
N ALA A 69 -16.98 18.22 5.40
CA ALA A 69 -16.82 17.99 6.84
C ALA A 69 -16.88 16.48 7.17
N ILE A 70 -17.76 15.72 6.50
CA ILE A 70 -17.92 14.29 6.70
C ILE A 70 -16.71 13.55 6.12
N ILE A 71 -16.24 13.96 4.93
CA ILE A 71 -15.05 13.37 4.28
C ILE A 71 -13.81 13.46 5.18
N LYS A 72 -13.66 14.53 5.95
CA LYS A 72 -12.55 14.69 6.90
C LYS A 72 -12.58 13.68 8.06
N ILE A 73 -13.77 13.19 8.43
CA ILE A 73 -13.96 12.22 9.52
C ILE A 73 -13.92 10.78 9.00
N MET A 74 -14.10 10.55 7.69
CA MET A 74 -14.11 9.22 7.07
C MET A 74 -12.88 8.35 7.42
N PRO A 75 -11.63 8.87 7.41
CA PRO A 75 -10.48 8.06 7.80
C PRO A 75 -10.58 7.51 9.23
N LEU A 76 -11.14 8.30 10.16
CA LEU A 76 -11.33 7.87 11.55
C LEU A 76 -12.38 6.76 11.63
N ILE A 77 -13.48 6.90 10.89
CA ILE A 77 -14.55 5.89 10.80
C ILE A 77 -14.01 4.59 10.21
N SER A 78 -13.22 4.68 9.13
CA SER A 78 -12.60 3.52 8.50
C SER A 78 -11.64 2.80 9.45
N GLN A 79 -10.81 3.53 10.18
CA GLN A 79 -9.91 2.96 11.19
C GLN A 79 -10.69 2.25 12.31
N ALA A 80 -11.76 2.87 12.80
CA ALA A 80 -12.62 2.25 13.81
C ALA A 80 -13.27 0.95 13.28
N ALA A 81 -13.74 0.95 12.03
CA ALA A 81 -14.31 -0.24 11.39
C ALA A 81 -13.27 -1.37 11.26
N ILE A 82 -12.03 -1.06 10.87
CA ILE A 82 -10.94 -2.04 10.80
C ILE A 82 -10.67 -2.63 12.19
N LEU A 83 -10.59 -1.81 13.23
CA LEU A 83 -10.39 -2.29 14.60
C LEU A 83 -11.52 -3.20 15.06
N LEU A 84 -12.77 -2.92 14.69
CA LEU A 84 -13.91 -3.78 14.99
C LEU A 84 -13.81 -5.13 14.24
N ILE A 85 -13.42 -5.13 12.98
CA ILE A 85 -13.21 -6.38 12.21
C ILE A 85 -12.09 -7.21 12.84
N VAL A 86 -10.95 -6.59 13.14
CA VAL A 86 -9.82 -7.26 13.81
C VAL A 86 -10.28 -7.84 15.17
N GLY A 87 -10.99 -7.06 15.98
CA GLY A 87 -11.54 -7.51 17.26
C GLY A 87 -12.49 -8.68 17.12
N ALA A 88 -13.37 -8.67 16.12
CA ALA A 88 -14.30 -9.77 15.84
C ALA A 88 -13.56 -11.06 15.46
N VAL A 89 -12.53 -10.97 14.60
CA VAL A 89 -11.71 -12.13 14.21
C VAL A 89 -10.92 -12.66 15.39
N VAL A 90 -10.31 -11.81 16.22
CA VAL A 90 -9.61 -12.22 17.44
C VAL A 90 -10.57 -12.91 18.41
N SER A 91 -11.74 -12.35 18.63
CA SER A 91 -12.76 -12.95 19.50
C SER A 91 -13.23 -14.32 18.98
N ALA A 92 -13.50 -14.45 17.69
CA ALA A 92 -13.92 -15.71 17.08
C ALA A 92 -12.81 -16.79 17.10
N ASN A 93 -11.55 -16.39 17.19
CA ASN A 93 -10.38 -17.27 17.14
C ASN A 93 -9.58 -17.31 18.45
N HIS A 94 -10.13 -16.82 19.56
CA HIS A 94 -9.41 -16.67 20.83
C HIS A 94 -8.65 -17.93 21.28
N ALA A 95 -9.22 -19.12 21.06
CA ALA A 95 -8.62 -20.40 21.41
C ALA A 95 -7.40 -20.76 20.51
N ASN A 96 -7.36 -20.25 19.27
CA ASN A 96 -6.36 -20.64 18.28
C ASN A 96 -5.29 -19.59 18.04
N ILE A 97 -5.52 -18.33 18.46
CA ILE A 97 -4.66 -17.20 18.09
C ILE A 97 -3.26 -17.27 18.73
N PHE A 98 -3.15 -17.95 19.89
CA PHE A 98 -1.89 -18.14 20.62
C PHE A 98 -1.29 -19.54 20.43
N THR A 99 -1.70 -20.27 19.39
CA THR A 99 -1.13 -21.59 19.09
C THR A 99 0.20 -21.46 18.34
N ALA A 100 1.02 -22.51 18.41
CA ALA A 100 2.26 -22.61 17.63
C ALA A 100 2.00 -22.47 16.11
N ALA A 101 0.87 -23.00 15.63
CA ALA A 101 0.48 -22.87 14.22
C ALA A 101 0.26 -21.38 13.82
N THR A 102 -0.41 -20.61 14.66
CA THR A 102 -0.60 -19.16 14.42
C THR A 102 0.72 -18.40 14.51
N ALA A 103 1.62 -18.79 15.42
CA ALA A 103 2.95 -18.18 15.51
C ALA A 103 3.76 -18.36 14.22
N LEU A 104 3.59 -19.48 13.50
CA LEU A 104 4.22 -19.71 12.19
C LEU A 104 3.61 -18.83 11.07
N VAL A 105 2.38 -18.39 11.21
CA VAL A 105 1.75 -17.49 10.22
C VAL A 105 2.37 -16.11 10.24
N ILE A 106 2.89 -15.63 11.38
CA ILE A 106 3.47 -14.30 11.50
C ILE A 106 4.64 -14.08 10.52
N PRO A 107 5.72 -14.91 10.52
CA PRO A 107 6.81 -14.74 9.57
C PRO A 107 6.37 -14.91 8.11
N VAL A 108 5.39 -15.77 7.83
CA VAL A 108 4.84 -15.93 6.49
C VAL A 108 4.15 -14.64 6.02
N VAL A 109 3.35 -14.02 6.87
CA VAL A 109 2.70 -12.74 6.59
C VAL A 109 3.73 -11.63 6.38
N MET A 110 4.76 -11.57 7.21
CA MET A 110 5.86 -10.59 7.07
C MET A 110 6.59 -10.78 5.74
N LEU A 111 6.92 -12.02 5.40
CA LEU A 111 7.58 -12.36 4.14
C LEU A 111 6.70 -12.01 2.93
N HIS A 112 5.40 -12.33 2.99
CA HIS A 112 4.44 -12.00 1.95
C HIS A 112 4.38 -10.50 1.69
N ASN A 113 4.29 -9.68 2.73
CA ASN A 113 4.30 -8.22 2.63
C ASN A 113 5.62 -7.70 2.02
N LEU A 114 6.76 -8.24 2.47
CA LEU A 114 8.07 -7.86 1.95
C LEU A 114 8.22 -8.23 0.47
N CYS A 115 7.78 -9.43 0.08
CA CYS A 115 7.72 -9.85 -1.32
C CYS A 115 6.81 -8.93 -2.15
N GLY A 116 5.68 -8.51 -1.61
CA GLY A 116 4.79 -7.53 -2.24
C GLY A 116 5.51 -6.21 -2.54
N TYR A 117 6.21 -5.64 -1.57
CA TYR A 117 7.02 -4.43 -1.78
C TYR A 117 8.14 -4.65 -2.81
N ALA A 118 8.85 -5.77 -2.72
CA ALA A 118 9.94 -6.08 -3.65
C ALA A 118 9.45 -6.26 -5.09
N LEU A 119 8.34 -6.97 -5.29
CA LEU A 119 7.71 -7.18 -6.60
C LEU A 119 7.15 -5.86 -7.16
N GLY A 120 6.44 -5.08 -6.36
CA GLY A 120 5.90 -3.77 -6.77
C GLY A 120 7.01 -2.82 -7.21
N PHE A 121 8.08 -2.71 -6.43
CA PHE A 121 9.26 -1.90 -6.78
C PHE A 121 9.99 -2.45 -8.00
N GLY A 122 10.27 -3.75 -8.05
CA GLY A 122 10.97 -4.38 -9.17
C GLY A 122 10.22 -4.21 -10.49
N PHE A 123 8.91 -4.49 -10.48
CA PHE A 123 8.05 -4.36 -11.65
C PHE A 123 7.94 -2.92 -12.15
N SER A 124 7.72 -1.96 -11.25
CA SER A 124 7.65 -0.54 -11.61
C SER A 124 8.96 -0.01 -12.18
N LYS A 125 10.10 -0.50 -11.68
CA LYS A 125 11.43 -0.16 -12.18
C LYS A 125 11.71 -0.75 -13.56
N ILE A 126 11.31 -2.00 -13.81
CA ILE A 126 11.44 -2.68 -15.12
C ILE A 126 10.62 -1.94 -16.18
N LEU A 127 9.44 -1.43 -15.82
CA LEU A 127 8.60 -0.62 -16.71
C LEU A 127 9.13 0.79 -16.94
N GLY A 128 10.21 1.20 -16.30
CA GLY A 128 10.80 2.54 -16.45
C GLY A 128 9.94 3.68 -15.93
N LEU A 129 9.06 3.39 -14.95
CA LEU A 129 8.15 4.39 -14.38
C LEU A 129 8.92 5.45 -13.59
N GLU A 130 8.33 6.63 -13.46
CA GLU A 130 8.88 7.72 -12.66
C GLU A 130 8.87 7.38 -11.16
N GLU A 131 9.75 8.01 -10.38
CA GLU A 131 9.90 7.75 -8.94
C GLU A 131 8.58 7.84 -8.14
N PRO A 132 7.67 8.80 -8.38
CA PRO A 132 6.37 8.85 -7.71
C PRO A 132 5.49 7.64 -8.02
N GLN A 133 5.49 7.19 -9.26
CA GLN A 133 4.73 6.02 -9.73
C GLN A 133 5.29 4.72 -9.16
N GLN A 134 6.64 4.59 -9.15
CA GLN A 134 7.30 3.43 -8.52
C GLN A 134 6.90 3.30 -7.05
N LYS A 135 6.90 4.41 -6.32
CA LYS A 135 6.46 4.43 -4.91
C LYS A 135 4.99 4.04 -4.77
N ALA A 136 4.11 4.59 -5.61
CA ALA A 136 2.68 4.27 -5.58
C ALA A 136 2.44 2.77 -5.79
N ILE A 137 3.01 2.18 -6.85
CA ILE A 137 2.88 0.74 -7.15
C ILE A 137 3.50 -0.13 -6.06
N THR A 138 4.66 0.27 -5.53
CA THR A 138 5.32 -0.46 -4.44
C THR A 138 4.41 -0.56 -3.23
N PHE A 139 3.80 0.56 -2.82
CA PHE A 139 2.87 0.56 -1.68
C PHE A 139 1.58 -0.18 -2.00
N GLU A 140 1.01 -0.02 -3.19
CA GLU A 140 -0.22 -0.71 -3.60
C GLU A 140 -0.07 -2.24 -3.59
N VAL A 141 1.03 -2.77 -4.13
CA VAL A 141 1.29 -4.21 -4.14
C VAL A 141 1.66 -4.74 -2.75
N GLY A 142 2.33 -3.95 -1.93
CA GLY A 142 2.74 -4.35 -0.58
C GLY A 142 1.63 -4.21 0.46
N MET A 143 0.83 -3.14 0.41
CA MET A 143 -0.25 -2.87 1.36
C MET A 143 -1.58 -3.36 0.79
N GLN A 144 -2.00 -4.56 1.19
CA GLN A 144 -3.20 -5.21 0.66
C GLN A 144 -4.43 -4.92 1.51
N ASP A 145 -5.63 -5.13 0.91
CA ASP A 145 -6.91 -5.01 1.62
C ASP A 145 -7.18 -6.25 2.49
N SER A 146 -6.55 -6.25 3.65
CA SER A 146 -6.68 -7.31 4.64
C SER A 146 -8.06 -7.39 5.28
N SER A 147 -8.80 -6.27 5.34
CA SER A 147 -10.15 -6.23 5.89
C SER A 147 -11.16 -6.96 5.00
N LEU A 148 -11.05 -6.79 3.70
CA LEU A 148 -11.84 -7.56 2.73
C LEU A 148 -11.51 -9.06 2.82
N GLY A 149 -10.21 -9.39 2.87
CA GLY A 149 -9.76 -10.77 3.05
C GLY A 149 -10.30 -11.42 4.31
N ALA A 150 -10.23 -10.75 5.46
CA ALA A 150 -10.78 -11.23 6.72
C ALA A 150 -12.30 -11.43 6.66
N THR A 151 -13.03 -10.47 6.08
CA THR A 151 -14.49 -10.53 5.96
C THR A 151 -14.94 -11.70 5.07
N LEU A 152 -14.29 -11.89 3.93
CA LEU A 152 -14.60 -13.01 3.03
C LEU A 152 -14.21 -14.36 3.65
N ALA A 153 -13.07 -14.42 4.35
CA ALA A 153 -12.64 -15.63 5.05
C ALA A 153 -13.64 -16.05 6.13
N MET A 154 -14.07 -15.12 6.97
CA MET A 154 -15.08 -15.37 8.00
C MET A 154 -16.43 -15.82 7.43
N LYS A 155 -16.81 -15.31 6.26
CA LYS A 155 -18.11 -15.59 5.66
C LYS A 155 -18.17 -16.92 4.91
N TYR A 156 -17.10 -17.31 4.24
CA TYR A 156 -17.10 -18.42 3.29
C TYR A 156 -16.24 -19.62 3.71
N PHE A 157 -15.40 -19.45 4.72
CA PHE A 157 -14.48 -20.48 5.20
C PHE A 157 -14.57 -20.63 6.72
N VAL A 158 -13.72 -21.46 7.27
CA VAL A 158 -13.60 -21.62 8.73
C VAL A 158 -13.02 -20.33 9.35
N PRO A 159 -13.41 -19.96 10.59
CA PRO A 159 -12.94 -18.71 11.22
C PRO A 159 -11.42 -18.55 11.26
N GLN A 160 -10.69 -19.66 11.35
CA GLN A 160 -9.21 -19.67 11.34
C GLN A 160 -8.61 -19.13 10.03
N ALA A 161 -9.32 -19.23 8.91
CA ALA A 161 -8.88 -18.70 7.63
C ALA A 161 -8.74 -17.15 7.62
N ALA A 162 -9.37 -16.46 8.58
CA ALA A 162 -9.26 -15.02 8.74
C ALA A 162 -8.02 -14.56 9.55
N ILE A 163 -7.34 -15.48 10.26
CA ILE A 163 -6.18 -15.16 11.11
C ILE A 163 -5.04 -14.51 10.31
N PRO A 164 -4.61 -15.03 9.13
CA PRO A 164 -3.54 -14.40 8.34
C PRO A 164 -3.87 -12.95 7.95
N SER A 165 -5.11 -12.69 7.51
CA SER A 165 -5.56 -11.34 7.15
C SER A 165 -5.55 -10.40 8.36
N THR A 166 -5.90 -10.89 9.54
CA THR A 166 -5.88 -10.11 10.79
C THR A 166 -4.47 -9.73 11.20
N ILE A 167 -3.53 -10.69 11.16
CA ILE A 167 -2.11 -10.45 11.42
C ILE A 167 -1.55 -9.48 10.39
N PHE A 168 -1.90 -9.65 9.11
CA PHE A 168 -1.49 -8.76 8.03
C PHE A 168 -1.99 -7.34 8.25
N SER A 169 -3.23 -7.16 8.70
CA SER A 169 -3.82 -5.85 9.02
C SER A 169 -2.98 -5.04 10.01
N ILE A 170 -2.43 -5.71 11.01
CA ILE A 170 -1.56 -5.08 12.00
C ILE A 170 -0.17 -4.82 11.37
N TRP A 171 0.40 -5.84 10.73
CA TRP A 171 1.75 -5.79 10.21
C TRP A 171 1.94 -4.76 9.09
N HIS A 172 1.04 -4.70 8.10
CA HIS A 172 1.21 -3.78 6.98
C HIS A 172 1.13 -2.31 7.40
N ASN A 173 0.37 -1.98 8.44
CA ASN A 173 0.35 -0.61 8.99
C ASN A 173 1.70 -0.24 9.64
N ILE A 174 2.34 -1.18 10.33
CA ILE A 174 3.69 -0.99 10.91
C ILE A 174 4.72 -0.86 9.79
N SER A 175 4.76 -1.83 8.88
CA SER A 175 5.74 -1.87 7.77
C SER A 175 5.59 -0.68 6.82
N GLY A 176 4.36 -0.27 6.50
CA GLY A 176 4.07 0.90 5.69
C GLY A 176 4.56 2.20 6.34
N SER A 177 4.33 2.36 7.65
CA SER A 177 4.82 3.51 8.41
C SER A 177 6.35 3.57 8.43
N ILE A 178 7.03 2.44 8.64
CA ILE A 178 8.49 2.34 8.63
C ILE A 178 9.04 2.67 7.23
N SER A 179 8.47 2.09 6.19
CA SER A 179 8.89 2.29 4.80
C SER A 179 8.72 3.75 4.37
N HIS A 180 7.62 4.39 4.76
CA HIS A 180 7.37 5.80 4.46
C HIS A 180 8.37 6.74 5.18
N HIS A 181 8.67 6.50 6.46
CA HIS A 181 9.64 7.29 7.21
C HIS A 181 11.08 7.01 6.75
N GLY A 182 11.43 5.75 6.52
CA GLY A 182 12.73 5.35 5.99
C GLY A 182 13.03 5.97 4.63
N GLY A 183 12.07 5.93 3.70
CA GLY A 183 12.18 6.55 2.39
C GLY A 183 12.44 8.07 2.47
N ARG A 184 11.72 8.80 3.32
CA ARG A 184 11.95 10.24 3.55
C ARG A 184 13.34 10.53 4.12
N THR A 185 13.82 9.70 5.04
CA THR A 185 15.14 9.88 5.67
C THR A 185 16.25 9.62 4.65
N ILE A 186 16.15 8.55 3.87
CA ILE A 186 17.10 8.22 2.81
C ILE A 186 17.13 9.33 1.76
N GLN A 187 15.97 9.82 1.32
CA GLN A 187 15.88 10.91 0.35
C GLN A 187 16.53 12.21 0.87
N LYS A 188 16.33 12.54 2.13
CA LYS A 188 17.00 13.69 2.76
C LYS A 188 18.52 13.51 2.79
N ILE A 189 19.02 12.31 3.08
CA ILE A 189 20.46 12.01 3.10
C ILE A 189 21.04 12.13 1.68
N ILE A 190 20.36 11.57 0.68
CA ILE A 190 20.78 11.64 -0.73
C ILE A 190 20.78 13.08 -1.21
N ASN A 191 19.72 13.84 -0.95
CA ASN A 191 19.64 15.25 -1.35
C ASN A 191 20.75 16.09 -0.68
N LYS A 192 21.01 15.89 0.61
CA LYS A 192 22.09 16.55 1.35
C LYS A 192 23.47 16.19 0.80
N LYS A 193 23.66 14.92 0.36
CA LYS A 193 24.90 14.47 -0.28
C LYS A 193 25.08 15.10 -1.67
N ASN A 194 24.01 15.13 -2.46
CA ASN A 194 24.02 15.76 -3.79
C ASN A 194 24.25 17.27 -3.72
N GLU A 195 23.63 17.96 -2.75
CA GLU A 195 23.85 19.39 -2.49
C GLU A 195 25.32 19.67 -2.15
N LYS A 196 25.95 18.86 -1.29
CA LYS A 196 27.37 18.98 -0.98
C LYS A 196 28.28 18.71 -2.18
N LEU A 197 27.92 17.73 -3.05
CA LEU A 197 28.65 17.44 -4.27
C LEU A 197 28.53 18.61 -5.26
N THR A 198 27.31 19.13 -5.47
CA THR A 198 27.06 20.27 -6.35
C THR A 198 27.79 21.52 -5.85
N LEU A 199 27.76 21.79 -4.55
CA LEU A 199 28.52 22.89 -3.94
C LEU A 199 30.03 22.70 -4.11
N GLY A 200 30.53 21.48 -3.92
CA GLY A 200 31.94 21.13 -4.15
C GLY A 200 32.38 21.38 -5.59
N TRP A 201 31.56 20.97 -6.58
CA TRP A 201 31.81 21.23 -7.99
C TRP A 201 31.79 22.75 -8.33
N LEU A 202 30.82 23.49 -7.79
CA LEU A 202 30.74 24.94 -8.00
C LEU A 202 31.95 25.66 -7.41
N LEU A 203 32.39 25.26 -6.21
CA LEU A 203 33.60 25.83 -5.61
C LEU A 203 34.88 25.46 -6.38
N PHE A 204 34.95 24.24 -6.92
CA PHE A 204 36.06 23.79 -7.76
C PHE A 204 36.16 24.61 -9.05
N PHE A 205 35.03 24.76 -9.78
CA PHE A 205 34.98 25.57 -11.00
C PHE A 205 35.25 27.05 -10.75
N ASN A 206 34.75 27.59 -9.62
CA ASN A 206 35.01 29.00 -9.29
C ASN A 206 36.49 29.24 -8.93
N LYS A 207 37.15 28.26 -8.30
CA LYS A 207 38.60 28.35 -7.99
C LYS A 207 39.45 28.28 -9.24
N GLU A 208 39.13 27.48 -10.24
CA GLU A 208 39.84 27.44 -11.53
C GLU A 208 39.59 28.70 -12.36
N SER A 209 38.38 29.23 -12.35
CA SER A 209 38.05 30.49 -13.01
C SER A 209 38.81 31.67 -12.40
N PHE A 210 38.95 31.70 -11.08
CA PHE A 210 39.70 32.74 -10.37
C PHE A 210 41.23 32.63 -10.58
N SER A 211 41.78 31.40 -10.67
CA SER A 211 43.21 31.21 -10.95
C SER A 211 43.58 31.60 -12.38
N ARG A 212 42.71 31.46 -13.36
CA ARG A 212 42.92 31.92 -14.75
C ARG A 212 42.84 33.44 -14.92
N LEU A 213 42.03 34.11 -14.10
CA LEU A 213 41.94 35.57 -14.07
C LEU A 213 43.15 36.22 -13.41
N SER A 214 43.78 35.57 -12.44
CA SER A 214 44.97 36.07 -11.74
C SER A 214 46.29 35.83 -12.48
N LEU A 215 46.29 34.99 -13.53
CA LEU A 215 47.46 34.68 -14.36
C LEU A 215 47.47 35.42 -15.72
N GLY A 216 46.42 36.23 -15.96
CA GLY A 216 46.23 36.94 -17.24
C GLY A 216 46.64 38.42 -17.28
N ASP A 217 47.28 38.93 -16.23
CA ASP A 217 47.70 40.36 -16.21
C ASP A 217 49.20 40.51 -15.93
N ASP A 218 49.99 39.93 -16.83
CA ASP A 218 51.41 40.34 -16.99
C ASP A 218 51.77 40.26 -18.46
N GLY A 219 51.75 41.40 -19.14
CA GLY A 219 52.43 41.51 -20.39
C GLY A 219 51.82 42.40 -21.48
N ARG A 220 51.90 43.74 -21.29
CA ARG A 220 51.92 44.79 -22.34
C ARG A 220 50.78 44.87 -23.31
#